data_9922a987029a6c9b0faf0967455c636f
#
_entry.id   9922a987029a6c9b0faf0967455c636f
#
_cell.length_a   1.000
_cell.length_b   1.000
_cell.length_c   1.000
_cell.angle_alpha   90.00
_cell.angle_beta   90.00
_cell.angle_gamma   90.00
#
_symmetry.space_group_name_H-M   'P 1'
#
loop_
_entity.id
_entity.type
_entity.pdbx_description
1 polymer ?
#
loop_
_entity_poly.entity_id
_entity_poly.type
_entity_poly.pdbx_seq_one_letter_code
_entity_poly.pdbx_strand_id
1 'polypeptide(L)'
;MAPTPYNGTSYFWGQERYLRKNVYYVTFLSSLKSAPDDAWDMSNAGDGSVLAWVSGNSLYVAADGTIAPNPNASHMFASFVNLKAINFGGNFDTSNVTNMANMFSNCHSLTNLDLSCFNTSKVTNMIRMFDGCKNLVYLDLSYFHASSATNTTSMFKNCDMLKTLIGSDSKILEVCRDR
;
A
#
# COMPACT_ATOMS: atom_id res chain seq x y z
N MET A 1 -0.24 9.98 9.19
CA MET A 1 -1.11 10.00 8.00
C MET A 1 -2.53 9.69 8.44
N ALA A 2 -3.44 10.66 8.30
CA ALA A 2 -4.83 10.49 8.72
C ALA A 2 -5.49 9.34 7.93
N PRO A 3 -6.22 8.45 8.59
CA PRO A 3 -6.93 7.40 7.88
C PRO A 3 -8.17 8.03 7.24
N THR A 4 -8.25 8.05 5.93
CA THR A 4 -9.56 8.03 5.31
C THR A 4 -9.98 6.57 5.22
N PRO A 5 -10.99 6.13 5.98
CA PRO A 5 -11.50 4.80 5.80
C PRO A 5 -11.92 4.64 4.34
N TYR A 6 -11.53 3.52 3.72
CA TYR A 6 -12.08 3.16 2.41
C TYR A 6 -13.61 3.03 2.56
N ASN A 7 -14.31 3.98 1.97
CA ASN A 7 -15.78 4.03 2.03
C ASN A 7 -16.42 3.45 0.76
N GLY A 8 -15.64 2.72 -0.04
CA GLY A 8 -16.11 2.17 -1.32
C GLY A 8 -16.12 3.16 -2.48
N THR A 9 -15.67 4.40 -2.28
CA THR A 9 -15.62 5.39 -3.35
C THR A 9 -14.40 5.20 -4.26
N SER A 10 -14.49 5.68 -5.49
CA SER A 10 -13.38 5.70 -6.45
C SER A 10 -12.30 6.74 -6.11
N TYR A 11 -12.56 7.62 -5.17
CA TYR A 11 -11.66 8.68 -4.74
C TYR A 11 -10.68 8.16 -3.69
N PHE A 12 -9.51 8.77 -3.59
CA PHE A 12 -8.53 8.35 -2.61
C PHE A 12 -8.28 9.44 -1.56
N TRP A 13 -8.01 9.00 -0.34
CA TRP A 13 -7.55 9.81 0.78
C TRP A 13 -8.35 11.11 0.98
N GLY A 14 -9.68 11.03 0.83
CA GLY A 14 -10.59 12.15 1.08
C GLY A 14 -10.60 13.25 0.02
N GLN A 15 -9.86 13.10 -1.07
CA GLN A 15 -9.85 14.06 -2.17
C GLN A 15 -10.82 13.65 -3.27
N GLU A 16 -11.99 14.24 -3.31
CA GLU A 16 -13.06 13.92 -4.29
C GLU A 16 -12.67 14.23 -5.74
N ARG A 17 -11.75 15.16 -5.97
CA ARG A 17 -11.30 15.55 -7.32
C ARG A 17 -10.36 14.54 -7.97
N TYR A 18 -9.77 13.61 -7.21
CA TYR A 18 -8.79 12.66 -7.74
C TYR A 18 -9.33 11.23 -7.71
N LEU A 19 -9.47 10.63 -8.89
CA LEU A 19 -9.91 9.25 -9.04
C LEU A 19 -8.71 8.30 -8.95
N ARG A 20 -8.83 7.23 -8.17
CA ARG A 20 -7.80 6.17 -8.04
C ARG A 20 -7.35 5.61 -9.40
N LYS A 21 -8.28 5.44 -10.34
CA LYS A 21 -7.98 4.94 -11.68
C LYS A 21 -7.07 5.86 -12.53
N ASN A 22 -6.92 7.13 -12.16
CA ASN A 22 -6.08 8.08 -12.88
C ASN A 22 -4.64 8.12 -12.34
N VAL A 23 -4.35 7.40 -11.24
CA VAL A 23 -3.02 7.32 -10.65
C VAL A 23 -2.30 6.08 -11.17
N TYR A 24 -1.16 6.29 -11.81
CA TYR A 24 -0.30 5.24 -12.37
C TYR A 24 0.95 5.03 -11.53
N TYR A 25 1.39 6.04 -10.81
CA TYR A 25 2.59 6.00 -9.98
C TYR A 25 2.31 6.64 -8.62
N VAL A 26 2.86 6.05 -7.57
CA VAL A 26 2.87 6.64 -6.22
C VAL A 26 4.31 6.75 -5.76
N THR A 27 4.70 7.92 -5.25
CA THR A 27 6.06 8.15 -4.75
C THR A 27 6.02 8.82 -3.38
N PHE A 28 6.68 8.20 -2.43
CA PHE A 28 6.93 8.76 -1.11
C PHE A 28 8.27 9.46 -1.11
N LEU A 29 8.31 10.70 -0.63
CA LEU A 29 9.48 11.56 -0.63
C LEU A 29 9.89 11.90 0.81
N SER A 30 11.19 11.97 1.04
CA SER A 30 11.78 12.30 2.35
C SER A 30 11.98 13.80 2.56
N SER A 31 11.36 14.66 1.74
CA SER A 31 11.43 16.10 1.91
C SER A 31 10.18 16.80 1.37
N LEU A 32 9.72 17.81 2.11
CA LEU A 32 8.62 18.70 1.74
C LEU A 32 9.03 19.76 0.69
N LYS A 33 10.32 19.91 0.39
CA LYS A 33 10.83 20.96 -0.51
C LYS A 33 10.23 20.96 -1.92
N SER A 34 9.74 19.81 -2.38
CA SER A 34 9.13 19.66 -3.69
C SER A 34 7.61 19.79 -3.68
N ALA A 35 7.00 20.00 -2.53
CA ALA A 35 5.55 20.15 -2.43
C ALA A 35 5.12 21.50 -3.03
N PRO A 36 4.15 21.52 -3.94
CA PRO A 36 3.57 22.75 -4.47
C PRO A 36 2.64 23.40 -3.43
N ASP A 37 2.32 24.69 -3.64
CA ASP A 37 1.47 25.46 -2.73
C ASP A 37 0.06 24.88 -2.59
N ASP A 38 -0.44 24.16 -3.58
CA ASP A 38 -1.75 23.51 -3.58
C ASP A 38 -1.72 22.06 -3.08
N ALA A 39 -0.59 21.59 -2.54
CA ALA A 39 -0.53 20.29 -1.88
C ALA A 39 -1.48 20.26 -0.67
N TRP A 40 -2.16 19.13 -0.48
CA TRP A 40 -3.08 18.99 0.66
C TRP A 40 -2.41 18.28 1.83
N ASP A 41 -2.80 18.68 3.03
CA ASP A 41 -2.30 18.09 4.27
C ASP A 41 -2.90 16.70 4.52
N MET A 42 -2.02 15.73 4.78
CA MET A 42 -2.35 14.36 5.14
C MET A 42 -1.89 13.98 6.53
N SER A 43 -1.31 14.92 7.26
CA SER A 43 -0.88 14.69 8.64
C SER A 43 -2.08 14.42 9.54
N ASN A 44 -1.86 13.65 10.60
CA ASN A 44 -2.92 13.32 11.55
C ASN A 44 -3.29 14.54 12.44
N ALA A 45 -2.34 15.45 12.60
CA ALA A 45 -2.50 16.67 13.38
C ALA A 45 -3.07 17.85 12.56
N GLY A 46 -3.08 17.77 11.23
CA GLY A 46 -3.45 18.88 10.36
C GLY A 46 -2.41 20.01 10.37
N ASP A 47 -1.14 19.67 10.57
CA ASP A 47 -0.03 20.61 10.77
C ASP A 47 0.91 20.74 9.55
N GLY A 48 0.53 20.12 8.42
CA GLY A 48 1.33 20.12 7.20
C GLY A 48 2.59 19.26 7.25
N SER A 49 2.79 18.45 8.29
CA SER A 49 3.97 17.59 8.42
C SER A 49 4.01 16.45 7.39
N VAL A 50 2.87 16.13 6.78
CA VAL A 50 2.76 15.20 5.65
C VAL A 50 1.89 15.83 4.58
N LEU A 51 2.46 16.11 3.42
CA LEU A 51 1.76 16.70 2.29
C LEU A 51 1.61 15.69 1.15
N ALA A 52 0.53 15.83 0.37
CA ALA A 52 0.36 15.07 -0.85
C ALA A 52 -0.14 15.96 -2.00
N TRP A 53 0.20 15.57 -3.22
CA TRP A 53 -0.26 16.23 -4.46
C TRP A 53 -0.25 15.27 -5.64
N VAL A 54 -0.96 15.64 -6.68
CA VAL A 54 -0.96 14.90 -7.95
C VAL A 54 -0.38 15.77 -9.05
N SER A 55 0.58 15.23 -9.79
CA SER A 55 1.11 15.83 -11.00
C SER A 55 1.00 14.82 -12.15
N GLY A 56 0.22 15.16 -13.17
CA GLY A 56 -0.13 14.21 -14.23
C GLY A 56 -0.81 12.96 -13.67
N ASN A 57 -0.22 11.79 -13.91
CA ASN A 57 -0.70 10.51 -13.40
C ASN A 57 0.06 10.02 -12.15
N SER A 58 0.84 10.88 -11.52
CA SER A 58 1.66 10.55 -10.36
C SER A 58 1.14 11.22 -9.10
N LEU A 59 0.96 10.41 -8.06
CA LEU A 59 0.67 10.85 -6.71
C LEU A 59 1.97 10.91 -5.91
N TYR A 60 2.21 12.01 -5.27
CA TYR A 60 3.35 12.22 -4.37
C TYR A 60 2.85 12.37 -2.94
N VAL A 61 3.61 11.81 -2.01
CA VAL A 61 3.41 12.00 -0.56
C VAL A 61 4.77 12.33 0.04
N ALA A 62 4.87 13.42 0.75
CA ALA A 62 6.14 13.92 1.28
C ALA A 62 6.09 14.26 2.76
N ALA A 63 7.19 14.06 3.45
CA ALA A 63 7.44 14.55 4.80
C ALA A 63 8.95 14.75 5.01
N ASP A 64 9.35 15.70 5.84
CA ASP A 64 10.76 15.86 6.27
C ASP A 64 11.15 14.83 7.35
N GLY A 65 10.22 14.03 7.80
CA GLY A 65 10.40 12.95 8.77
C GLY A 65 9.81 11.63 8.28
N THR A 66 9.49 10.75 9.22
CA THR A 66 8.89 9.45 8.94
C THR A 66 7.44 9.58 8.49
N ILE A 67 7.08 8.89 7.42
CA ILE A 67 5.70 8.72 6.96
C ILE A 67 5.19 7.38 7.50
N ALA A 68 4.42 7.43 8.57
CA ALA A 68 3.81 6.24 9.16
C ALA A 68 2.33 6.16 8.80
N PRO A 69 1.88 5.06 8.18
CA PRO A 69 0.45 4.82 8.01
C PRO A 69 -0.25 4.70 9.37
N ASN A 70 -1.58 4.89 9.36
CA ASN A 70 -2.38 4.54 10.52
C ASN A 70 -2.21 3.04 10.87
N PRO A 71 -2.31 2.62 12.14
CA PRO A 71 -2.32 1.21 12.51
C PRO A 71 -3.32 0.36 11.72
N ASN A 72 -4.44 0.95 11.30
CA ASN A 72 -5.32 0.36 10.30
C ASN A 72 -5.01 0.93 8.92
N ALA A 73 -4.12 0.28 8.18
CA ALA A 73 -3.75 0.62 6.80
C ALA A 73 -4.56 -0.17 5.75
N SER A 74 -5.71 -0.77 6.17
CA SER A 74 -6.56 -1.51 5.25
C SER A 74 -7.01 -0.64 4.07
N HIS A 75 -7.05 -1.23 2.87
CA HIS A 75 -7.47 -0.59 1.62
C HIS A 75 -6.63 0.63 1.18
N MET A 76 -5.47 0.89 1.77
CA MET A 76 -4.68 2.10 1.51
C MET A 76 -4.45 2.35 0.01
N PHE A 77 -4.10 1.32 -0.74
CA PHE A 77 -3.92 1.38 -2.19
C PHE A 77 -4.97 0.57 -2.97
N ALA A 78 -6.07 0.16 -2.32
CA ALA A 78 -7.08 -0.64 -2.98
C ALA A 78 -7.70 0.08 -4.19
N SER A 79 -7.96 -0.67 -5.27
CA SER A 79 -8.63 -0.19 -6.49
C SER A 79 -7.88 0.90 -7.25
N PHE A 80 -6.57 1.00 -7.08
CA PHE A 80 -5.71 1.74 -8.00
C PHE A 80 -5.46 0.89 -9.25
N VAL A 81 -6.50 0.70 -10.07
CA VAL A 81 -6.53 -0.30 -11.15
C VAL A 81 -5.44 -0.10 -12.22
N ASN A 82 -4.99 1.14 -12.41
CA ASN A 82 -3.95 1.49 -13.38
C ASN A 82 -2.57 1.72 -12.74
N LEU A 83 -2.43 1.46 -11.44
CA LEU A 83 -1.16 1.61 -10.73
C LEU A 83 -0.11 0.66 -11.28
N LYS A 84 1.01 1.21 -11.72
CA LYS A 84 2.14 0.48 -12.31
C LYS A 84 3.28 0.26 -11.33
N ALA A 85 3.54 1.27 -10.48
CA ALA A 85 4.61 1.20 -9.49
C ALA A 85 4.31 2.08 -8.27
N ILE A 86 4.87 1.66 -7.13
CA ILE A 86 4.96 2.44 -5.91
C ILE A 86 6.43 2.52 -5.51
N ASN A 87 6.91 3.73 -5.27
CA ASN A 87 8.20 3.97 -4.62
C ASN A 87 7.94 4.44 -3.19
N PHE A 88 8.23 3.59 -2.21
CA PHE A 88 8.00 3.91 -0.80
C PHE A 88 9.06 4.84 -0.21
N GLY A 89 10.13 5.15 -0.96
CA GLY A 89 11.21 5.98 -0.43
C GLY A 89 11.92 5.34 0.75
N GLY A 90 12.74 6.14 1.44
CA GLY A 90 13.50 5.66 2.61
C GLY A 90 12.89 5.99 3.97
N ASN A 91 11.71 6.63 4.00
CA ASN A 91 11.09 7.15 5.23
C ASN A 91 9.67 6.59 5.49
N PHE A 92 9.23 5.58 4.74
CA PHE A 92 7.94 4.92 4.95
C PHE A 92 8.07 3.82 6.02
N ASP A 93 7.36 3.94 7.13
CA ASP A 93 7.47 3.03 8.28
C ASP A 93 6.12 2.36 8.61
N THR A 94 6.07 1.03 8.50
CA THR A 94 4.88 0.23 8.82
C THR A 94 4.96 -0.47 10.18
N SER A 95 5.95 -0.17 11.02
CA SER A 95 6.21 -0.87 12.28
C SER A 95 5.06 -0.83 13.30
N ASN A 96 4.13 0.10 13.15
CA ASN A 96 2.93 0.22 13.98
C ASN A 96 1.64 -0.24 13.30
N VAL A 97 1.72 -0.76 12.08
CA VAL A 97 0.55 -1.27 11.36
C VAL A 97 0.14 -2.62 11.92
N THR A 98 -1.15 -2.77 12.21
CA THR A 98 -1.77 -4.01 12.71
C THR A 98 -2.72 -4.64 11.71
N ASN A 99 -3.25 -3.85 10.77
CA ASN A 99 -4.21 -4.29 9.76
C ASN A 99 -3.81 -3.82 8.36
N MET A 100 -3.50 -4.77 7.47
CA MET A 100 -3.18 -4.57 6.05
C MET A 100 -4.20 -5.24 5.13
N ALA A 101 -5.43 -5.52 5.62
CA ALA A 101 -6.47 -6.16 4.82
C ALA A 101 -6.76 -5.36 3.54
N ASN A 102 -6.82 -6.03 2.39
CA ASN A 102 -7.09 -5.44 1.07
C ASN A 102 -6.14 -4.28 0.67
N MET A 103 -4.96 -4.15 1.29
CA MET A 103 -4.10 -2.97 1.11
C MET A 103 -3.79 -2.66 -0.35
N PHE A 104 -3.58 -3.69 -1.18
CA PHE A 104 -3.32 -3.58 -2.62
C PHE A 104 -4.40 -4.26 -3.47
N SER A 105 -5.59 -4.56 -2.90
CA SER A 105 -6.61 -5.28 -3.64
C SER A 105 -7.03 -4.52 -4.91
N ASN A 106 -7.24 -5.27 -6.00
CA ASN A 106 -7.62 -4.74 -7.32
C ASN A 106 -6.61 -3.74 -7.94
N CYS A 107 -5.33 -3.82 -7.59
CA CYS A 107 -4.25 -3.13 -8.31
C CYS A 107 -3.89 -3.92 -9.58
N HIS A 108 -4.79 -3.90 -10.58
CA HIS A 108 -4.72 -4.79 -11.73
C HIS A 108 -3.46 -4.63 -12.58
N SER A 109 -2.87 -3.42 -12.63
CA SER A 109 -1.73 -3.12 -13.50
C SER A 109 -0.37 -3.28 -12.84
N LEU A 110 -0.31 -3.58 -11.53
CA LEU A 110 0.95 -3.89 -10.86
C LEU A 110 1.54 -5.19 -11.40
N THR A 111 2.80 -5.15 -11.84
CA THR A 111 3.55 -6.33 -12.32
C THR A 111 4.55 -6.83 -11.29
N ASN A 112 5.08 -5.92 -10.50
CA ASN A 112 5.95 -6.18 -9.35
C ASN A 112 5.70 -5.12 -8.27
N LEU A 113 6.13 -5.39 -7.06
CA LEU A 113 5.99 -4.47 -5.93
C LEU A 113 7.13 -4.73 -4.94
N ASP A 114 7.92 -3.70 -4.66
CA ASP A 114 8.97 -3.77 -3.65
C ASP A 114 8.38 -3.45 -2.28
N LEU A 115 8.39 -4.43 -1.38
CA LEU A 115 7.90 -4.32 -0.01
C LEU A 115 9.03 -4.54 1.01
N SER A 116 10.28 -4.40 0.61
CA SER A 116 11.44 -4.64 1.47
C SER A 116 11.51 -3.73 2.70
N CYS A 117 10.87 -2.54 2.63
CA CYS A 117 10.75 -1.62 3.76
C CYS A 117 9.59 -1.96 4.73
N PHE A 118 8.76 -2.98 4.44
CA PHE A 118 7.62 -3.30 5.28
C PHE A 118 8.03 -4.10 6.51
N ASN A 119 7.67 -3.60 7.67
CA ASN A 119 7.72 -4.35 8.91
C ASN A 119 6.31 -4.85 9.25
N THR A 120 6.11 -6.17 9.19
CA THR A 120 4.81 -6.80 9.43
C THR A 120 4.71 -7.50 10.80
N SER A 121 5.67 -7.28 11.70
CA SER A 121 5.75 -7.99 12.99
C SER A 121 4.53 -7.81 13.90
N LYS A 122 3.80 -6.70 13.76
CA LYS A 122 2.56 -6.43 14.51
C LYS A 122 1.30 -6.68 13.72
N VAL A 123 1.40 -7.09 12.45
CA VAL A 123 0.23 -7.25 11.58
C VAL A 123 -0.52 -8.54 11.92
N THR A 124 -1.80 -8.41 12.24
CA THR A 124 -2.69 -9.54 12.55
C THR A 124 -3.71 -9.83 11.45
N ASN A 125 -3.85 -8.93 10.48
CA ASN A 125 -4.82 -9.07 9.40
C ASN A 125 -4.21 -8.68 8.05
N MET A 126 -4.08 -9.66 7.15
CA MET A 126 -3.63 -9.54 5.77
C MET A 126 -4.66 -10.14 4.78
N ILE A 127 -5.95 -10.25 5.22
CA ILE A 127 -7.02 -10.78 4.37
C ILE A 127 -7.01 -10.04 3.03
N ARG A 128 -6.98 -10.79 1.91
CA ARG A 128 -7.08 -10.26 0.55
C ARG A 128 -6.09 -9.13 0.24
N MET A 129 -4.92 -9.11 0.87
CA MET A 129 -3.96 -8.00 0.74
C MET A 129 -3.61 -7.72 -0.72
N PHE A 130 -3.51 -8.75 -1.56
CA PHE A 130 -3.20 -8.66 -2.99
C PHE A 130 -4.32 -9.21 -3.89
N ASP A 131 -5.54 -9.43 -3.36
CA ASP A 131 -6.66 -9.97 -4.15
C ASP A 131 -6.89 -9.13 -5.41
N GLY A 132 -6.96 -9.78 -6.58
CA GLY A 132 -7.18 -9.10 -7.85
C GLY A 132 -5.96 -8.37 -8.41
N CYS A 133 -4.76 -8.58 -7.91
CA CYS A 133 -3.52 -8.11 -8.55
C CYS A 133 -3.21 -8.98 -9.79
N LYS A 134 -4.04 -8.87 -10.82
CA LYS A 134 -4.10 -9.81 -11.97
C LYS A 134 -2.79 -9.93 -12.74
N ASN A 135 -2.03 -8.84 -12.87
CA ASN A 135 -0.79 -8.80 -13.64
C ASN A 135 0.47 -8.89 -12.76
N LEU A 136 0.33 -9.12 -11.46
CA LEU A 136 1.47 -9.29 -10.57
C LEU A 136 2.20 -10.59 -10.92
N VAL A 137 3.47 -10.51 -11.32
CA VAL A 137 4.27 -11.65 -11.80
C VAL A 137 5.26 -12.12 -10.74
N TYR A 138 5.84 -11.18 -10.03
CA TYR A 138 6.87 -11.41 -9.03
C TYR A 138 6.54 -10.67 -7.74
N LEU A 139 6.72 -11.34 -6.60
CA LEU A 139 6.59 -10.72 -5.29
C LEU A 139 7.58 -11.37 -4.31
N ASP A 140 8.38 -10.54 -3.64
CA ASP A 140 9.28 -10.96 -2.59
C ASP A 140 8.71 -10.54 -1.23
N LEU A 141 8.40 -11.52 -0.41
CA LEU A 141 7.89 -11.38 0.95
C LEU A 141 8.87 -11.95 1.99
N SER A 142 10.18 -12.00 1.67
CA SER A 142 11.20 -12.55 2.57
C SER A 142 11.28 -11.83 3.91
N TYR A 143 10.85 -10.56 3.95
CA TYR A 143 10.80 -9.74 5.15
C TYR A 143 9.45 -9.78 5.88
N PHE A 144 8.47 -10.48 5.34
CA PHE A 144 7.18 -10.61 5.99
C PHE A 144 7.22 -11.67 7.08
N HIS A 145 6.65 -11.33 8.22
CA HIS A 145 6.46 -12.21 9.34
C HIS A 145 4.97 -12.32 9.64
N ALA A 146 4.42 -13.53 9.55
CA ALA A 146 3.05 -13.81 9.90
C ALA A 146 3.00 -14.63 11.19
N SER A 147 2.62 -14.03 12.30
CA SER A 147 2.37 -14.77 13.51
C SER A 147 1.25 -15.82 13.32
N SER A 148 1.12 -16.80 14.22
CA SER A 148 0.03 -17.77 14.16
C SER A 148 -1.35 -17.13 14.23
N ALA A 149 -1.47 -15.93 14.81
CA ALA A 149 -2.70 -15.15 14.88
C ALA A 149 -3.00 -14.34 13.62
N THR A 150 -2.05 -14.23 12.67
CA THR A 150 -2.24 -13.44 11.46
C THR A 150 -3.23 -14.11 10.51
N ASN A 151 -4.28 -13.39 10.12
CA ASN A 151 -5.23 -13.86 9.13
C ASN A 151 -4.75 -13.51 7.71
N THR A 152 -4.49 -14.54 6.91
CA THR A 152 -3.99 -14.46 5.53
C THR A 152 -5.00 -14.94 4.49
N THR A 153 -6.27 -15.13 4.87
CA THR A 153 -7.31 -15.67 4.00
C THR A 153 -7.39 -14.95 2.66
N SER A 154 -7.37 -15.70 1.57
CA SER A 154 -7.48 -15.18 0.19
C SER A 154 -6.46 -14.10 -0.16
N MET A 155 -5.28 -14.08 0.49
CA MET A 155 -4.27 -13.02 0.35
C MET A 155 -3.88 -12.79 -1.11
N PHE A 156 -3.80 -13.85 -1.93
CA PHE A 156 -3.42 -13.84 -3.34
C PHE A 156 -4.54 -14.28 -4.29
N LYS A 157 -5.80 -14.20 -3.86
CA LYS A 157 -6.92 -14.57 -4.71
C LYS A 157 -6.91 -13.71 -6.00
N ASN A 158 -7.21 -14.34 -7.14
CA ASN A 158 -7.24 -13.66 -8.46
C ASN A 158 -5.90 -12.98 -8.85
N CYS A 159 -4.76 -13.49 -8.36
CA CYS A 159 -3.42 -13.10 -8.82
C CYS A 159 -3.01 -14.01 -9.99
N ASP A 160 -3.71 -13.88 -11.12
CA ASP A 160 -3.69 -14.85 -12.22
C ASP A 160 -2.29 -15.04 -12.85
N MET A 161 -1.45 -14.02 -12.84
CA MET A 161 -0.12 -14.01 -13.43
C MET A 161 1.03 -14.26 -12.44
N LEU A 162 0.75 -14.44 -11.14
CA LEU A 162 1.80 -14.57 -10.12
C LEU A 162 2.55 -15.90 -10.28
N LYS A 163 3.79 -15.83 -10.79
CA LYS A 163 4.66 -16.96 -11.07
C LYS A 163 5.70 -17.19 -9.99
N THR A 164 6.26 -16.12 -9.46
CA THR A 164 7.35 -16.16 -8.49
C THR A 164 6.93 -15.45 -7.23
N LEU A 165 6.88 -16.21 -6.14
CA LEU A 165 6.70 -15.72 -4.81
C LEU A 165 7.85 -16.19 -3.94
N ILE A 166 8.60 -15.27 -3.37
CA ILE A 166 9.67 -15.53 -2.43
C ILE A 166 9.17 -15.19 -1.04
N GLY A 167 9.45 -16.04 -0.07
CA GLY A 167 9.10 -15.82 1.33
C GLY A 167 9.81 -16.82 2.22
N SER A 168 10.03 -16.45 3.46
CA SER A 168 10.64 -17.31 4.49
C SER A 168 9.60 -17.81 5.50
N ASP A 169 8.47 -17.15 5.62
CA ASP A 169 7.41 -17.48 6.56
C ASP A 169 6.53 -18.63 6.05
N SER A 170 6.44 -19.72 6.83
CA SER A 170 5.70 -20.92 6.44
C SER A 170 4.21 -20.66 6.22
N LYS A 171 3.61 -19.76 7.00
CA LYS A 171 2.19 -19.43 6.88
C LYS A 171 1.90 -18.63 5.61
N ILE A 172 2.80 -17.71 5.23
CA ILE A 172 2.71 -16.98 3.96
C ILE A 172 2.82 -17.96 2.79
N LEU A 173 3.78 -18.90 2.85
CA LEU A 173 4.00 -19.89 1.79
C LEU A 173 2.85 -20.90 1.67
N GLU A 174 2.18 -21.26 2.78
CA GLU A 174 1.02 -22.14 2.77
C GLU A 174 -0.14 -21.54 1.96
N VAL A 175 -0.44 -20.25 2.20
CA VAL A 175 -1.51 -19.53 1.47
C VAL A 175 -1.24 -19.46 -0.04
N CYS A 176 0.01 -19.60 -0.44
CA CYS A 176 0.39 -19.60 -1.87
C CYS A 176 0.08 -20.90 -2.58
N ARG A 177 -0.08 -22.01 -1.85
CA ARG A 177 -0.41 -23.34 -2.40
C ARG A 177 -1.90 -23.49 -2.69
N ASP A 178 -2.74 -22.69 -2.04
CA ASP A 178 -4.20 -22.77 -2.10
C ASP A 178 -4.83 -21.78 -3.10
N ARG A 179 -4.09 -21.38 -4.14
CA ARG A 179 -4.52 -20.43 -5.20
C ARG A 179 -5.40 -21.09 -6.24
#